data_e0e3e838dfde34bd11346f928db88b61
#
_entry.id   e0e3e838dfde34bd11346f928db88b61
#
_cell.length_a   1.000
_cell.length_b   1.000
_cell.length_c   1.000
_cell.angle_alpha   90.00
_cell.angle_beta   90.00
_cell.angle_gamma   90.00
#
_symmetry.space_group_name_H-M   'P 1'
#
loop_
_entity.id
_entity.type
_entity.pdbx_description
1 polymer ?
#
loop_
_entity_poly.entity_id
_entity_poly.type
_entity_poly.pdbx_seq_one_letter_code
_entity_poly.pdbx_strand_id
1 'polypeptide(L)'
;VSRQTISNWENEKSYPDIISVIKMSECYDVSLDYLLKGEQKMKSYYDYLEESTNVVKSNANRNKIITILSYLLIWAFAMIVFWFFTSGSDAMGYSLMFLWFILPISTFIVSIVIGKNNFWGKGKWAFTLFFGVMYMLAEYGTFKMANNIAFNKLNAPDLGMIVAGAIISAIGMLVGSLWNKKRHNQKLSNKKNSSLSN
;
A
#
# COMPACT_ATOMS: atom_id res chain seq x y z
N VAL A 1 -23.07 3.61 22.55
CA VAL A 1 -22.02 4.50 23.07
C VAL A 1 -21.84 4.21 24.55
N SER A 2 -20.58 4.14 25.06
CA SER A 2 -20.31 3.88 26.48
C SER A 2 -20.47 5.15 27.34
N ARG A 3 -20.72 4.96 28.66
CA ARG A 3 -20.74 6.10 29.61
C ARG A 3 -19.46 6.91 29.61
N GLN A 4 -18.32 6.21 29.46
CA GLN A 4 -17.00 6.86 29.39
C GLN A 4 -16.88 7.76 28.17
N THR A 5 -17.41 7.33 27.02
CA THR A 5 -17.39 8.12 25.78
C THR A 5 -18.24 9.39 25.93
N ILE A 6 -19.43 9.28 26.53
CA ILE A 6 -20.31 10.44 26.79
C ILE A 6 -19.61 11.43 27.75
N SER A 7 -19.02 10.92 28.83
CA SER A 7 -18.27 11.75 29.77
C SER A 7 -17.08 12.47 29.13
N ASN A 8 -16.42 11.84 28.16
CA ASN A 8 -15.35 12.50 27.42
C ASN A 8 -15.88 13.64 26.53
N TRP A 9 -17.06 13.48 25.93
CA TRP A 9 -17.71 14.53 25.14
C TRP A 9 -18.15 15.70 25.99
N GLU A 10 -18.78 15.43 27.14
CA GLU A 10 -19.24 16.45 28.09
C GLU A 10 -18.07 17.27 28.67
N ASN A 11 -16.90 16.63 28.84
CA ASN A 11 -15.70 17.28 29.36
C ASN A 11 -14.77 17.80 28.24
N GLU A 12 -15.25 17.92 27.01
CA GLU A 12 -14.52 18.42 25.83
C GLU A 12 -13.18 17.70 25.54
N LYS A 13 -13.01 16.46 26.07
CA LYS A 13 -11.83 15.62 25.82
C LYS A 13 -11.84 14.95 24.45
N SER A 14 -13.01 14.80 23.87
CA SER A 14 -13.20 14.30 22.51
C SER A 14 -14.54 14.78 21.95
N TYR A 15 -14.72 14.72 20.64
CA TYR A 15 -15.98 15.06 19.99
C TYR A 15 -16.70 13.76 19.54
N PRO A 16 -18.05 13.78 19.47
CA PRO A 16 -18.82 12.68 18.90
C PRO A 16 -18.54 12.56 17.40
N ASP A 17 -18.52 11.33 16.88
CA ASP A 17 -18.50 11.09 15.45
C ASP A 17 -19.84 11.46 14.80
N ILE A 18 -19.84 11.63 13.47
CA ILE A 18 -21.03 12.09 12.73
C ILE A 18 -22.23 11.13 12.92
N ILE A 19 -21.97 9.82 13.04
CA ILE A 19 -23.01 8.81 13.25
C ILE A 19 -23.65 8.97 14.64
N SER A 20 -22.85 9.28 15.64
CA SER A 20 -23.33 9.54 17.00
C SER A 20 -24.14 10.83 17.06
N VAL A 21 -23.74 11.87 16.33
CA VAL A 21 -24.48 13.14 16.27
C VAL A 21 -25.84 12.96 15.57
N ILE A 22 -25.90 12.18 14.48
CA ILE A 22 -27.16 11.84 13.80
C ILE A 22 -28.09 11.08 14.75
N LYS A 23 -27.60 10.07 15.47
CA LYS A 23 -28.38 9.32 16.45
C LYS A 23 -28.87 10.18 17.59
N MET A 24 -28.08 11.15 18.05
CA MET A 24 -28.52 12.11 19.07
C MET A 24 -29.64 13.01 18.52
N SER A 25 -29.53 13.49 17.29
CA SER A 25 -30.58 14.28 16.63
C SER A 25 -31.91 13.50 16.55
N GLU A 26 -31.84 12.23 16.16
CA GLU A 26 -32.99 11.34 16.11
C GLU A 26 -33.58 11.06 17.53
N CYS A 27 -32.70 10.81 18.50
CA CYS A 27 -33.11 10.46 19.88
C CYS A 27 -33.77 11.65 20.61
N TYR A 28 -33.31 12.87 20.38
CA TYR A 28 -33.83 14.09 21.00
C TYR A 28 -34.88 14.80 20.15
N ASP A 29 -35.22 14.27 18.96
CA ASP A 29 -36.15 14.87 17.99
C ASP A 29 -35.83 16.34 17.69
N VAL A 30 -34.55 16.61 17.51
CA VAL A 30 -34.02 17.95 17.18
C VAL A 30 -33.25 17.91 15.87
N SER A 31 -33.30 19.02 15.10
CA SER A 31 -32.53 19.07 13.85
C SER A 31 -31.03 19.05 14.10
N LEU A 32 -30.29 18.46 13.17
CA LEU A 32 -28.83 18.42 13.19
C LEU A 32 -28.23 19.83 13.31
N ASP A 33 -28.83 20.79 12.60
CA ASP A 33 -28.47 22.20 12.66
C ASP A 33 -28.64 22.81 14.05
N TYR A 34 -29.68 22.41 14.77
CA TYR A 34 -29.91 22.88 16.15
C TYR A 34 -28.85 22.36 17.12
N LEU A 35 -28.46 21.08 17.00
CA LEU A 35 -27.40 20.50 17.80
C LEU A 35 -26.03 21.11 17.51
N LEU A 36 -25.79 21.57 16.29
CA LEU A 36 -24.50 22.10 15.83
C LEU A 36 -24.41 23.62 15.91
N LYS A 37 -25.52 24.35 16.23
CA LYS A 37 -25.64 25.81 16.19
C LYS A 37 -24.96 26.60 17.33
N GLY A 38 -23.86 26.08 17.88
CA GLY A 38 -22.91 26.97 18.55
C GLY A 38 -21.88 27.42 17.52
N GLU A 39 -21.95 28.65 17.01
CA GLU A 39 -21.10 29.12 15.90
C GLU A 39 -19.59 28.88 16.14
N GLN A 40 -19.11 28.99 17.36
CA GLN A 40 -17.73 28.66 17.71
C GLN A 40 -17.45 27.14 17.80
N LYS A 41 -18.43 26.35 18.27
CA LYS A 41 -18.29 24.88 18.35
C LYS A 41 -18.37 24.22 16.98
N MET A 42 -19.13 24.80 16.05
CA MET A 42 -19.24 24.26 14.68
C MET A 42 -17.91 24.38 13.93
N LYS A 43 -17.22 25.52 14.02
CA LYS A 43 -15.91 25.71 13.39
C LYS A 43 -14.88 24.72 13.95
N SER A 44 -14.81 24.56 15.26
CA SER A 44 -13.92 23.60 15.92
C SER A 44 -14.22 22.13 15.54
N TYR A 45 -15.50 21.79 15.34
CA TYR A 45 -15.90 20.45 14.90
C TYR A 45 -15.52 20.18 13.43
N TYR A 46 -15.74 21.14 12.54
CA TYR A 46 -15.28 21.05 11.15
C TYR A 46 -13.76 20.94 11.05
N ASP A 47 -13.02 21.75 11.81
CA ASP A 47 -11.56 21.70 11.87
C ASP A 47 -11.07 20.32 12.37
N TYR A 48 -11.73 19.74 13.39
CA TYR A 48 -11.42 18.39 13.89
C TYR A 48 -11.72 17.30 12.84
N LEU A 49 -12.85 17.38 12.13
CA LEU A 49 -13.19 16.43 11.07
C LEU A 49 -12.22 16.53 9.90
N GLU A 50 -11.82 17.74 9.53
CA GLU A 50 -10.84 17.99 8.49
C GLU A 50 -9.47 17.43 8.89
N GLU A 51 -9.01 17.71 10.10
CA GLU A 51 -7.74 17.21 10.64
C GLU A 51 -7.74 15.69 10.69
N SER A 52 -8.79 15.07 11.24
CA SER A 52 -8.90 13.60 11.30
C SER A 52 -8.89 12.95 9.93
N THR A 53 -9.58 13.55 8.96
CA THR A 53 -9.61 13.08 7.56
C THR A 53 -8.24 13.24 6.90
N ASN A 54 -7.56 14.34 7.14
CA ASN A 54 -6.23 14.62 6.60
C ASN A 54 -5.18 13.67 7.19
N VAL A 55 -5.24 13.35 8.48
CA VAL A 55 -4.37 12.36 9.13
C VAL A 55 -4.55 10.97 8.51
N VAL A 56 -5.79 10.52 8.31
CA VAL A 56 -6.08 9.21 7.70
C VAL A 56 -5.57 9.17 6.25
N LYS A 57 -5.81 10.21 5.46
CA LYS A 57 -5.35 10.33 4.08
C LYS A 57 -3.82 10.38 3.98
N SER A 58 -3.17 11.14 4.88
CA SER A 58 -1.71 11.23 4.99
C SER A 58 -1.09 9.88 5.30
N ASN A 59 -1.60 9.15 6.29
CA ASN A 59 -1.14 7.82 6.65
C ASN A 59 -1.30 6.81 5.52
N ALA A 60 -2.42 6.85 4.80
CA ALA A 60 -2.64 6.00 3.64
C ALA A 60 -1.63 6.28 2.51
N ASN A 61 -1.35 7.55 2.23
CA ASN A 61 -0.35 7.93 1.22
C ASN A 61 1.07 7.57 1.67
N ARG A 62 1.42 7.77 2.93
CA ARG A 62 2.71 7.35 3.50
C ARG A 62 2.95 5.86 3.32
N ASN A 63 1.96 5.01 3.60
CA ASN A 63 2.10 3.57 3.44
C ASN A 63 2.32 3.16 1.98
N LYS A 64 1.69 3.84 1.01
CA LYS A 64 1.95 3.62 -0.43
C LYS A 64 3.41 3.93 -0.79
N ILE A 65 3.90 5.08 -0.33
CA ILE A 65 5.28 5.52 -0.61
C ILE A 65 6.28 4.57 0.04
N ILE A 66 6.09 4.21 1.30
CA ILE A 66 6.98 3.28 2.02
C ILE A 66 7.06 1.93 1.28
N THR A 67 5.92 1.42 0.77
CA THR A 67 5.88 0.15 0.05
C THR A 67 6.72 0.19 -1.23
N ILE A 68 6.66 1.27 -2.01
CA ILE A 68 7.49 1.41 -3.22
C ILE A 68 8.95 1.67 -2.86
N LEU A 69 9.23 2.53 -1.87
CA LEU A 69 10.59 2.82 -1.45
C LEU A 69 11.31 1.57 -0.90
N SER A 70 10.61 0.70 -0.16
CA SER A 70 11.21 -0.55 0.33
C SER A 70 11.66 -1.47 -0.83
N TYR A 71 10.88 -1.56 -1.90
CA TYR A 71 11.26 -2.30 -3.10
C TYR A 71 12.48 -1.67 -3.79
N LEU A 72 12.46 -0.33 -3.98
CA LEU A 72 13.56 0.38 -4.63
C LEU A 72 14.86 0.27 -3.83
N LEU A 73 14.79 0.24 -2.50
CA LEU A 73 15.97 0.03 -1.65
C LEU A 73 16.56 -1.37 -1.84
N ILE A 74 15.72 -2.42 -1.90
CA ILE A 74 16.18 -3.79 -2.17
C ILE A 74 16.82 -3.87 -3.56
N TRP A 75 16.17 -3.25 -4.56
CA TRP A 75 16.67 -3.20 -5.92
C TRP A 75 18.02 -2.47 -6.02
N ALA A 76 18.14 -1.28 -5.41
CA ALA A 76 19.38 -0.52 -5.38
C ALA A 76 20.50 -1.27 -4.63
N PHE A 77 20.17 -1.94 -3.53
CA PHE A 77 21.09 -2.78 -2.79
C PHE A 77 21.64 -3.92 -3.66
N ALA A 78 20.79 -4.58 -4.43
CA ALA A 78 21.23 -5.62 -5.38
C ALA A 78 22.23 -5.06 -6.40
N MET A 79 21.99 -3.85 -6.94
CA MET A 79 22.91 -3.18 -7.86
C MET A 79 24.27 -2.88 -7.22
N ILE A 80 24.25 -2.35 -5.98
CA ILE A 80 25.48 -2.03 -5.24
C ILE A 80 26.30 -3.31 -5.00
N VAL A 81 25.64 -4.40 -4.58
CA VAL A 81 26.34 -5.69 -4.34
C VAL A 81 27.00 -6.19 -5.62
N PHE A 82 26.32 -6.10 -6.77
CA PHE A 82 26.91 -6.52 -8.04
C PHE A 82 28.19 -5.73 -8.37
N TRP A 83 28.13 -4.42 -8.36
CA TRP A 83 29.22 -3.58 -8.85
C TRP A 83 30.40 -3.44 -7.89
N PHE A 84 30.18 -3.59 -6.57
CA PHE A 84 31.23 -3.37 -5.57
C PHE A 84 31.72 -4.66 -4.91
N PHE A 85 30.91 -5.72 -4.87
CA PHE A 85 31.22 -6.92 -4.10
C PHE A 85 31.26 -8.21 -4.93
N THR A 86 30.82 -8.19 -6.21
CA THR A 86 30.77 -9.38 -7.04
C THR A 86 31.99 -9.41 -7.99
N SER A 87 32.77 -10.48 -7.92
CA SER A 87 33.85 -10.76 -8.91
C SER A 87 33.30 -11.69 -9.99
N GLY A 88 34.09 -11.86 -11.07
CA GLY A 88 33.68 -12.74 -12.18
C GLY A 88 33.43 -14.18 -11.77
N SER A 89 34.16 -14.69 -10.74
CA SER A 89 33.93 -16.05 -10.17
C SER A 89 32.62 -16.17 -9.41
N ASP A 90 32.12 -15.08 -8.83
CA ASP A 90 30.94 -15.08 -7.97
C ASP A 90 29.65 -14.67 -8.72
N ALA A 91 29.79 -14.31 -10.01
CA ALA A 91 28.67 -13.83 -10.83
C ALA A 91 27.51 -14.82 -10.89
N MET A 92 27.77 -16.12 -10.90
CA MET A 92 26.75 -17.16 -10.90
C MET A 92 26.00 -17.20 -9.56
N GLY A 93 26.71 -17.10 -8.44
CA GLY A 93 26.11 -17.02 -7.09
C GLY A 93 25.25 -15.77 -6.93
N TYR A 94 25.73 -14.62 -7.42
CA TYR A 94 24.93 -13.40 -7.46
C TYR A 94 23.64 -13.57 -8.27
N SER A 95 23.74 -14.13 -9.48
CA SER A 95 22.58 -14.36 -10.34
C SER A 95 21.53 -15.21 -9.66
N LEU A 96 21.92 -16.35 -9.10
CA LEU A 96 21.00 -17.22 -8.37
C LEU A 96 20.37 -16.50 -7.17
N MET A 97 21.18 -15.86 -6.34
CA MET A 97 20.70 -15.26 -5.11
C MET A 97 19.83 -14.01 -5.34
N PHE A 98 20.29 -13.06 -6.15
CA PHE A 98 19.60 -11.78 -6.33
C PHE A 98 18.58 -11.78 -7.45
N LEU A 99 18.92 -12.25 -8.66
CA LEU A 99 18.00 -12.21 -9.79
C LEU A 99 16.92 -13.29 -9.70
N TRP A 100 17.25 -14.51 -9.23
CA TRP A 100 16.29 -15.62 -9.19
C TRP A 100 15.51 -15.74 -7.88
N PHE A 101 16.02 -15.24 -6.76
CA PHE A 101 15.34 -15.34 -5.47
C PHE A 101 14.95 -13.99 -4.90
N ILE A 102 15.90 -13.12 -4.58
CA ILE A 102 15.61 -11.89 -3.81
C ILE A 102 14.68 -10.94 -4.58
N LEU A 103 14.97 -10.62 -5.84
CA LEU A 103 14.15 -9.70 -6.63
C LEU A 103 12.76 -10.28 -6.94
N PRO A 104 12.60 -11.52 -7.42
CA PRO A 104 11.26 -12.09 -7.62
C PRO A 104 10.43 -12.17 -6.35
N ILE A 105 11.02 -12.62 -5.23
CA ILE A 105 10.33 -12.71 -3.93
C ILE A 105 9.91 -11.32 -3.43
N SER A 106 10.80 -10.33 -3.49
CA SER A 106 10.48 -8.96 -3.09
C SER A 106 9.37 -8.36 -3.96
N THR A 107 9.43 -8.55 -5.29
CA THR A 107 8.38 -8.15 -6.23
C THR A 107 7.04 -8.80 -5.88
N PHE A 108 7.04 -10.09 -5.59
CA PHE A 108 5.85 -10.84 -5.23
C PHE A 108 5.23 -10.32 -3.93
N ILE A 109 6.03 -10.16 -2.87
CA ILE A 109 5.58 -9.67 -1.57
C ILE A 109 5.00 -8.25 -1.68
N VAL A 110 5.72 -7.34 -2.34
CA VAL A 110 5.27 -5.96 -2.54
C VAL A 110 3.97 -5.91 -3.34
N SER A 111 3.84 -6.74 -4.37
CA SER A 111 2.63 -6.86 -5.17
C SER A 111 1.43 -7.40 -4.36
N ILE A 112 1.66 -8.35 -3.43
CA ILE A 112 0.62 -8.80 -2.49
C ILE A 112 0.18 -7.63 -1.60
N VAL A 113 1.10 -6.84 -1.06
CA VAL A 113 0.78 -5.68 -0.21
C VAL A 113 -0.05 -4.65 -0.97
N ILE A 114 0.32 -4.33 -2.21
CA ILE A 114 -0.42 -3.42 -3.09
C ILE A 114 -1.83 -3.96 -3.36
N GLY A 115 -1.97 -5.24 -3.68
CA GLY A 115 -3.24 -5.90 -3.94
C GLY A 115 -4.15 -5.96 -2.71
N LYS A 116 -3.60 -6.37 -1.56
CA LYS A 116 -4.31 -6.51 -0.27
C LYS A 116 -4.85 -5.17 0.25
N ASN A 117 -4.06 -4.11 0.14
CA ASN A 117 -4.47 -2.78 0.60
C ASN A 117 -5.23 -1.99 -0.47
N ASN A 118 -5.38 -2.56 -1.67
CA ASN A 118 -6.00 -1.94 -2.83
C ASN A 118 -5.45 -0.53 -3.11
N PHE A 119 -4.14 -0.38 -3.00
CA PHE A 119 -3.47 0.88 -3.29
C PHE A 119 -3.73 1.26 -4.76
N TRP A 120 -4.03 2.54 -4.99
CA TRP A 120 -4.36 3.10 -6.32
C TRP A 120 -5.58 2.48 -7.02
N GLY A 121 -6.41 1.68 -6.36
CA GLY A 121 -7.65 1.13 -6.94
C GLY A 121 -7.39 0.35 -8.23
N LYS A 122 -8.04 0.77 -9.35
CA LYS A 122 -7.86 0.15 -10.67
C LYS A 122 -6.46 0.40 -11.26
N GLY A 123 -5.82 1.53 -10.90
CA GLY A 123 -4.48 1.90 -11.38
C GLY A 123 -3.34 0.99 -10.86
N LYS A 124 -3.59 0.15 -9.86
CA LYS A 124 -2.59 -0.79 -9.32
C LYS A 124 -1.99 -1.71 -10.37
N TRP A 125 -2.76 -2.07 -11.42
CA TRP A 125 -2.29 -2.94 -12.50
C TRP A 125 -1.17 -2.34 -13.35
N ALA A 126 -1.01 -1.01 -13.37
CA ALA A 126 0.14 -0.37 -14.01
C ALA A 126 1.47 -0.74 -13.34
N PHE A 127 1.44 -1.08 -12.05
CA PHE A 127 2.64 -1.53 -11.32
C PHE A 127 3.14 -2.90 -11.78
N THR A 128 2.33 -3.73 -12.42
CA THR A 128 2.81 -4.98 -13.02
C THR A 128 3.84 -4.69 -14.11
N LEU A 129 3.56 -3.71 -14.95
CA LEU A 129 4.51 -3.27 -15.99
C LEU A 129 5.73 -2.60 -15.35
N PHE A 130 5.53 -1.74 -14.35
CA PHE A 130 6.62 -1.11 -13.61
C PHE A 130 7.60 -2.15 -13.04
N PHE A 131 7.13 -3.16 -12.33
CA PHE A 131 7.98 -4.22 -11.77
C PHE A 131 8.64 -5.07 -12.85
N GLY A 132 7.96 -5.30 -13.97
CA GLY A 132 8.55 -5.95 -15.15
C GLY A 132 9.74 -5.17 -15.69
N VAL A 133 9.57 -3.86 -15.89
CA VAL A 133 10.66 -2.98 -16.34
C VAL A 133 11.81 -2.96 -15.33
N MET A 134 11.53 -2.88 -14.03
CA MET A 134 12.55 -2.90 -12.99
C MET A 134 13.33 -4.22 -12.97
N TYR A 135 12.68 -5.34 -13.28
CA TYR A 135 13.32 -6.65 -13.37
C TYR A 135 14.26 -6.73 -14.58
N MET A 136 13.81 -6.25 -15.74
CA MET A 136 14.66 -6.12 -16.93
C MET A 136 15.87 -5.20 -16.66
N LEU A 137 15.63 -4.04 -15.99
CA LEU A 137 16.71 -3.11 -15.66
C LEU A 137 17.73 -3.72 -14.69
N ALA A 138 17.31 -4.63 -13.81
CA ALA A 138 18.21 -5.33 -12.92
C ALA A 138 19.18 -6.24 -13.70
N GLU A 139 18.68 -7.02 -14.64
CA GLU A 139 19.53 -7.88 -15.49
C GLU A 139 20.41 -7.04 -16.43
N TYR A 140 19.82 -6.04 -17.06
CA TYR A 140 20.55 -5.16 -17.99
C TYR A 140 21.66 -4.35 -17.28
N GLY A 141 21.35 -3.73 -16.14
CA GLY A 141 22.29 -2.90 -15.38
C GLY A 141 23.39 -3.69 -14.67
N THR A 142 23.28 -5.01 -14.62
CA THR A 142 24.30 -5.91 -14.07
C THR A 142 25.06 -6.64 -15.20
N PHE A 143 24.55 -7.80 -15.62
CA PHE A 143 25.26 -8.69 -16.54
C PHE A 143 25.45 -8.11 -17.94
N LYS A 144 24.42 -7.51 -18.54
CA LYS A 144 24.53 -6.94 -19.88
C LYS A 144 25.51 -5.76 -19.90
N MET A 145 25.40 -4.89 -18.90
CA MET A 145 26.29 -3.73 -18.79
C MET A 145 27.73 -4.13 -18.51
N ALA A 146 27.95 -5.11 -17.63
CA ALA A 146 29.30 -5.65 -17.41
C ALA A 146 29.91 -6.27 -18.69
N ASN A 147 29.13 -7.03 -19.45
CA ASN A 147 29.56 -7.58 -20.75
C ASN A 147 29.79 -6.47 -21.78
N ASN A 148 28.97 -5.43 -21.81
CA ASN A 148 29.17 -4.31 -22.74
C ASN A 148 30.52 -3.62 -22.47
N ILE A 149 30.85 -3.43 -21.19
CA ILE A 149 32.15 -2.83 -20.79
C ILE A 149 33.31 -3.77 -21.12
N ALA A 150 33.18 -5.06 -20.78
CA ALA A 150 34.27 -6.04 -20.95
C ALA A 150 34.59 -6.33 -22.41
N PHE A 151 33.60 -6.37 -23.29
CA PHE A 151 33.78 -6.77 -24.71
C PHE A 151 33.56 -5.64 -25.71
N ASN A 152 33.37 -4.41 -25.24
CA ASN A 152 33.11 -3.22 -26.08
C ASN A 152 31.99 -3.46 -27.11
N LYS A 153 30.90 -4.15 -26.67
CA LYS A 153 29.71 -4.47 -27.48
C LYS A 153 28.49 -3.85 -26.83
N LEU A 154 27.54 -3.37 -27.64
CA LEU A 154 26.23 -2.92 -27.18
C LEU A 154 25.21 -4.08 -27.26
N ASN A 155 24.92 -4.72 -26.15
CA ASN A 155 23.86 -5.70 -26.05
C ASN A 155 22.54 -4.98 -25.71
N ALA A 156 21.48 -5.31 -26.42
CA ALA A 156 20.16 -4.78 -26.13
C ALA A 156 19.58 -5.37 -24.82
N PRO A 157 18.69 -4.63 -24.12
CA PRO A 157 17.94 -5.19 -23.00
C PRO A 157 17.10 -6.41 -23.41
N ASP A 158 16.97 -7.38 -22.54
CA ASP A 158 16.10 -8.54 -22.77
C ASP A 158 14.66 -8.20 -22.37
N LEU A 159 13.82 -7.95 -23.39
CA LEU A 159 12.40 -7.64 -23.17
C LEU A 159 11.62 -8.81 -22.57
N GLY A 160 12.11 -10.05 -22.70
CA GLY A 160 11.50 -11.21 -22.05
C GLY A 160 11.48 -11.10 -20.52
N MET A 161 12.46 -10.41 -19.93
CA MET A 161 12.51 -10.16 -18.50
C MET A 161 11.36 -9.25 -18.00
N ILE A 162 10.86 -8.35 -18.85
CA ILE A 162 9.67 -7.53 -18.53
C ILE A 162 8.48 -8.45 -18.31
N VAL A 163 8.28 -9.42 -19.20
CA VAL A 163 7.16 -10.36 -19.11
C VAL A 163 7.29 -11.21 -17.85
N ALA A 164 8.47 -11.74 -17.56
CA ALA A 164 8.71 -12.54 -16.35
C ALA A 164 8.39 -11.75 -15.07
N GLY A 165 8.92 -10.56 -14.91
CA GLY A 165 8.66 -9.70 -13.76
C GLY A 165 7.19 -9.26 -13.65
N ALA A 166 6.55 -8.97 -14.80
CA ALA A 166 5.13 -8.63 -14.84
C ALA A 166 4.23 -9.79 -14.40
N ILE A 167 4.54 -11.03 -14.81
CA ILE A 167 3.78 -12.22 -14.39
C ILE A 167 3.91 -12.42 -12.88
N ILE A 168 5.10 -12.35 -12.31
CA ILE A 168 5.33 -12.49 -10.87
C ILE A 168 4.50 -11.44 -10.10
N SER A 169 4.56 -10.18 -10.55
CA SER A 169 3.81 -9.09 -9.94
C SER A 169 2.29 -9.28 -10.08
N ALA A 170 1.81 -9.70 -11.25
CA ALA A 170 0.38 -9.95 -11.48
C ALA A 170 -0.16 -11.03 -10.56
N ILE A 171 0.55 -12.14 -10.41
CA ILE A 171 0.17 -13.22 -9.47
C ILE A 171 0.13 -12.68 -8.04
N GLY A 172 1.13 -11.94 -7.60
CA GLY A 172 1.16 -11.32 -6.28
C GLY A 172 -0.04 -10.39 -6.04
N MET A 173 -0.37 -9.53 -7.02
CA MET A 173 -1.53 -8.63 -6.93
C MET A 173 -2.87 -9.38 -6.92
N LEU A 174 -3.00 -10.46 -7.67
CA LEU A 174 -4.20 -11.31 -7.65
C LEU A 174 -4.39 -11.91 -6.26
N VAL A 175 -3.35 -12.55 -5.69
CA VAL A 175 -3.37 -13.12 -4.34
C VAL A 175 -3.76 -12.06 -3.31
N GLY A 176 -3.13 -10.88 -3.34
CA GLY A 176 -3.44 -9.77 -2.44
C GLY A 176 -4.87 -9.26 -2.59
N SER A 177 -5.38 -9.16 -3.83
CA SER A 177 -6.75 -8.70 -4.11
C SER A 177 -7.81 -9.71 -3.64
N LEU A 178 -7.56 -11.01 -3.79
CA LEU A 178 -8.43 -12.07 -3.28
C LEU A 178 -8.49 -12.04 -1.76
N TRP A 179 -7.37 -11.82 -1.09
CA TRP A 179 -7.32 -11.65 0.36
C TRP A 179 -8.15 -10.44 0.83
N ASN A 180 -8.04 -9.32 0.14
CA ASN A 180 -8.84 -8.13 0.44
C ASN A 180 -10.35 -8.43 0.31
N LYS A 181 -10.77 -9.08 -0.79
CA LYS A 181 -12.17 -9.46 -1.03
C LYS A 181 -12.70 -10.38 0.06
N LYS A 182 -11.92 -11.40 0.47
CA LYS A 182 -12.29 -12.34 1.55
C LYS A 182 -12.50 -11.59 2.88
N ARG A 183 -11.58 -10.69 3.22
CA ARG A 183 -11.68 -9.88 4.44
C ARG A 183 -12.89 -8.94 4.45
N HIS A 184 -13.21 -8.37 3.30
CA HIS A 184 -14.39 -7.51 3.14
C HIS A 184 -15.69 -8.30 3.34
N ASN A 185 -15.81 -9.47 2.72
CA ASN A 185 -16.98 -10.34 2.86
C ASN A 185 -17.18 -10.82 4.31
N GLN A 186 -16.11 -11.16 5.03
CA GLN A 186 -16.19 -11.54 6.45
C GLN A 186 -16.73 -10.39 7.33
N LYS A 187 -16.28 -9.14 7.07
CA LYS A 187 -16.79 -7.97 7.80
C LYS A 187 -18.28 -7.74 7.54
N LEU A 188 -18.75 -7.93 6.31
CA LEU A 188 -20.17 -7.80 5.96
C LEU A 188 -21.02 -8.89 6.64
N SER A 189 -20.55 -10.14 6.67
CA SER A 189 -21.21 -11.26 7.33
C SER A 189 -21.35 -11.01 8.83
N ASN A 190 -20.28 -10.59 9.50
CA ASN A 190 -20.30 -10.29 10.93
C ASN A 190 -21.24 -9.12 11.26
N LYS A 191 -21.27 -8.08 10.41
CA LYS A 191 -22.20 -6.95 10.60
C LYS A 191 -23.65 -7.37 10.44
N LYS A 192 -23.97 -8.27 9.49
CA LYS A 192 -25.32 -8.82 9.30
C LYS A 192 -25.77 -9.66 10.50
N ASN A 193 -24.88 -10.49 11.03
CA ASN A 193 -25.20 -11.33 12.21
C ASN A 193 -25.43 -10.47 13.46
N SER A 194 -24.66 -9.41 13.67
CA SER A 194 -24.86 -8.50 14.81
C SER A 194 -26.16 -7.67 14.71
N SER A 195 -26.67 -7.41 13.51
CA SER A 195 -27.95 -6.73 13.29
C SER A 195 -29.17 -7.65 13.44
N LEU A 196 -29.00 -8.98 13.45
CA LEU A 196 -30.05 -9.97 13.64
C LEU A 196 -30.17 -10.43 15.11
N SER A 197 -29.19 -10.12 15.96
CA SER A 197 -29.16 -10.49 17.39
C SER A 197 -29.63 -9.37 18.32
N ASN A 198 -29.97 -8.21 17.78
CA ASN A 198 -30.66 -7.09 18.48
C ASN A 198 -32.10 -6.95 18.04
#